data_aa0a4d1ab49691fbcf90c75dea18b5fb
#
_entry.id   aa0a4d1ab49691fbcf90c75dea18b5fb
#
_cell.length_a   1.000
_cell.length_b   1.000
_cell.length_c   1.000
_cell.angle_alpha   90.00
_cell.angle_beta   90.00
_cell.angle_gamma   90.00
#
_symmetry.space_group_name_H-M   'P 1'
#
loop_
_entity.id
_entity.type
_entity.pdbx_description
1 polymer ?
#
loop_
_entity_poly.entity_id
_entity_poly.type
_entity_poly.pdbx_seq_one_letter_code
_entity_poly.pdbx_strand_id
1 'polypeptide(L)'
;MAPAPYPRARENEIVIRNRAVAINPLDWIKQSIGDLIFSWIRYPFVLGADCAGEVVEVGDSVTRFAVGVRVLGHAVGTDRKRNSAAEGAFQHYTVVLAHLAAPVPDSLSYEDAAVLPWPCPPLPAGCSSRTSSACSTRP
;
A
#
# COMPACT_ATOMS: atom_id res chain seq x y z
N MET A 1 -6.13 -14.31 17.14
CA MET A 1 -5.20 -13.70 16.17
C MET A 1 -3.84 -14.35 16.40
N ALA A 2 -3.21 -14.87 15.36
CA ALA A 2 -1.84 -15.37 15.46
C ALA A 2 -0.87 -14.20 15.23
N PRO A 3 0.27 -14.13 15.95
CA PRO A 3 1.28 -13.13 15.68
C PRO A 3 1.91 -13.38 14.31
N ALA A 4 1.91 -12.35 13.45
CA ALA A 4 2.63 -12.39 12.20
C ALA A 4 4.12 -12.10 12.45
N PRO A 5 5.07 -12.78 11.77
CA PRO A 5 6.47 -12.46 11.87
C PRO A 5 6.73 -11.04 11.35
N TYR A 6 7.68 -10.34 11.98
CA TYR A 6 8.10 -9.02 11.50
C TYR A 6 8.67 -9.16 10.07
N PRO A 7 8.12 -8.43 9.09
CA PRO A 7 8.58 -8.53 7.71
C PRO A 7 9.91 -7.78 7.52
N ARG A 8 10.66 -8.14 6.47
CA ARG A 8 11.88 -7.44 6.05
C ARG A 8 11.73 -6.92 4.64
N ALA A 9 12.28 -5.72 4.39
CA ALA A 9 12.36 -5.14 3.07
C ALA A 9 13.38 -5.89 2.21
N ARG A 10 13.00 -6.24 0.99
CA ARG A 10 13.93 -6.69 -0.05
C ARG A 10 14.47 -5.47 -0.80
N GLU A 11 15.35 -5.70 -1.76
CA GLU A 11 16.12 -4.70 -2.50
C GLU A 11 15.30 -3.46 -2.93
N ASN A 12 14.11 -3.64 -3.49
CA ASN A 12 13.25 -2.55 -4.01
C ASN A 12 11.99 -2.31 -3.16
N GLU A 13 12.01 -2.70 -1.90
CA GLU A 13 10.87 -2.66 -1.01
C GLU A 13 11.12 -1.71 0.17
N ILE A 14 10.04 -1.30 0.80
CA ILE A 14 10.05 -0.59 2.08
C ILE A 14 9.12 -1.32 3.05
N VAL A 15 9.39 -1.25 4.34
CA VAL A 15 8.46 -1.66 5.39
C VAL A 15 7.80 -0.42 5.95
N ILE A 16 6.48 -0.41 5.93
CA ILE A 16 5.65 0.66 6.49
C ILE A 16 5.07 0.18 7.83
N ARG A 17 5.25 0.97 8.89
CA ARG A 17 4.47 0.85 10.11
C ARG A 17 3.13 1.54 9.89
N ASN A 18 2.07 0.76 9.71
CA ASN A 18 0.75 1.28 9.39
C ASN A 18 0.18 2.14 10.52
N ARG A 19 -0.36 3.29 10.17
CA ARG A 19 -1.12 4.21 11.02
C ARG A 19 -2.60 4.21 10.63
N ALA A 20 -2.88 4.07 9.32
CA ALA A 20 -4.20 3.93 8.76
C ALA A 20 -4.20 2.93 7.61
N VAL A 21 -5.32 2.27 7.40
CA VAL A 21 -5.56 1.37 6.27
C VAL A 21 -6.94 1.66 5.69
N ALA A 22 -7.11 1.55 4.37
CA ALA A 22 -8.42 1.67 3.75
C ALA A 22 -9.01 0.29 3.46
N ILE A 23 -10.33 0.18 3.58
CA ILE A 23 -11.07 -1.03 3.21
C ILE A 23 -11.69 -0.81 1.84
N ASN A 24 -11.31 -1.65 0.90
CA ASN A 24 -11.78 -1.61 -0.48
C ASN A 24 -12.82 -2.70 -0.77
N PRO A 25 -13.65 -2.53 -1.81
CA PRO A 25 -14.60 -3.57 -2.22
C PRO A 25 -13.95 -4.94 -2.41
N LEU A 26 -12.72 -5.00 -2.92
CA LEU A 26 -12.00 -6.23 -3.16
C LEU A 26 -11.73 -7.02 -1.87
N ASP A 27 -11.52 -6.34 -0.75
CA ASP A 27 -11.22 -6.96 0.54
C ASP A 27 -12.43 -7.75 1.07
N TRP A 28 -13.63 -7.16 1.04
CA TRP A 28 -14.83 -7.83 1.53
C TRP A 28 -15.44 -8.79 0.50
N ILE A 29 -15.27 -8.54 -0.81
CA ILE A 29 -15.69 -9.48 -1.87
C ILE A 29 -14.99 -10.82 -1.70
N LYS A 30 -13.67 -10.81 -1.43
CA LYS A 30 -12.92 -12.05 -1.16
C LYS A 30 -13.52 -12.86 -0.01
N GLN A 31 -13.97 -12.19 1.05
CA GLN A 31 -14.64 -12.86 2.18
C GLN A 31 -16.02 -13.42 1.79
N SER A 32 -16.75 -12.75 0.89
CA SER A 32 -18.11 -13.12 0.50
C SER A 32 -18.16 -14.27 -0.49
N ILE A 33 -17.26 -14.30 -1.47
CA ILE A 33 -17.29 -15.27 -2.57
C ILE A 33 -16.16 -16.31 -2.51
N GLY A 34 -15.33 -16.24 -1.44
CA GLY A 34 -14.30 -17.25 -1.15
C GLY A 34 -13.27 -17.39 -2.27
N ASP A 35 -12.98 -18.62 -2.66
CA ASP A 35 -11.88 -18.92 -3.59
C ASP A 35 -12.22 -18.73 -5.07
N LEU A 36 -13.40 -18.18 -5.40
CA LEU A 36 -13.72 -17.76 -6.76
C LEU A 36 -12.82 -16.58 -7.20
N ILE A 37 -12.41 -15.73 -6.26
CA ILE A 37 -11.40 -14.68 -6.47
C ILE A 37 -10.12 -15.08 -5.72
N PHE A 38 -8.98 -14.91 -6.38
CA PHE A 38 -7.67 -15.21 -5.80
C PHE A 38 -7.55 -16.65 -5.30
N SER A 39 -7.92 -17.63 -6.12
CA SER A 39 -7.87 -19.07 -5.83
C SER A 39 -6.48 -19.59 -5.43
N TRP A 40 -5.42 -18.83 -5.74
CA TRP A 40 -4.03 -19.17 -5.40
C TRP A 40 -3.63 -18.81 -3.98
N ILE A 41 -4.44 -17.99 -3.27
CA ILE A 41 -4.16 -17.60 -1.88
C ILE A 41 -4.41 -18.78 -0.95
N ARG A 42 -3.43 -19.08 -0.11
CA ARG A 42 -3.53 -20.10 0.95
C ARG A 42 -3.57 -19.43 2.31
N TYR A 43 -4.53 -19.84 3.13
CA TYR A 43 -4.67 -19.32 4.50
C TYR A 43 -3.72 -20.01 5.49
N PRO A 44 -3.25 -19.30 6.55
CA PRO A 44 -3.61 -17.92 6.92
C PRO A 44 -2.95 -16.89 6.00
N PHE A 45 -3.70 -15.84 5.62
CA PHE A 45 -3.25 -14.77 4.73
C PHE A 45 -3.73 -13.40 5.24
N VAL A 46 -2.92 -12.37 5.10
CA VAL A 46 -3.29 -10.99 5.43
C VAL A 46 -3.76 -10.27 4.18
N LEU A 47 -5.01 -9.80 4.20
CA LEU A 47 -5.60 -9.01 3.13
C LEU A 47 -5.31 -7.52 3.29
N GLY A 48 -5.93 -6.70 2.43
CA GLY A 48 -5.78 -5.25 2.41
C GLY A 48 -4.74 -4.79 1.41
N ALA A 49 -5.09 -3.71 0.70
CA ALA A 49 -4.25 -3.16 -0.37
C ALA A 49 -3.70 -1.77 -0.01
N ASP A 50 -4.48 -0.93 0.64
CA ASP A 50 -4.12 0.47 0.82
C ASP A 50 -3.79 0.79 2.27
N CYS A 51 -2.66 1.44 2.46
CA CYS A 51 -2.17 1.84 3.77
C CYS A 51 -1.47 3.19 3.74
N ALA A 52 -1.41 3.84 4.89
CA ALA A 52 -0.58 5.00 5.15
C ALA A 52 0.11 4.85 6.50
N GLY A 53 1.34 5.31 6.60
CA GLY A 53 2.14 5.15 7.81
C GLY A 53 3.54 5.72 7.67
N GLU A 54 4.44 5.18 8.45
CA GLU A 54 5.84 5.62 8.51
C GLU A 54 6.76 4.50 7.99
N VAL A 55 7.73 4.87 7.19
CA VAL A 55 8.79 3.96 6.76
C VAL A 55 9.65 3.57 7.96
N VAL A 56 9.80 2.29 8.22
CA VAL A 56 10.64 1.76 9.31
C VAL A 56 11.83 0.96 8.82
N GLU A 57 11.79 0.48 7.58
CA GLU A 57 12.90 -0.23 6.94
C GLU A 57 12.89 0.06 5.45
N VAL A 58 14.07 0.17 4.85
CA VAL A 58 14.28 0.51 3.43
C VAL A 58 15.22 -0.52 2.82
N GLY A 59 14.85 -1.08 1.66
CA GLY A 59 15.69 -2.00 0.92
C GLY A 59 16.88 -1.31 0.24
N ASP A 60 17.93 -2.05 -0.04
CA ASP A 60 19.24 -1.54 -0.44
C ASP A 60 19.24 -0.68 -1.72
N SER A 61 18.32 -0.93 -2.65
CA SER A 61 18.21 -0.15 -3.90
C SER A 61 17.24 1.03 -3.82
N VAL A 62 16.60 1.25 -2.68
CA VAL A 62 15.63 2.33 -2.52
C VAL A 62 16.32 3.60 -2.07
N THR A 63 16.34 4.61 -2.95
CA THR A 63 16.92 5.93 -2.67
C THR A 63 15.88 7.03 -2.42
N ARG A 64 14.58 6.75 -2.72
CA ARG A 64 13.50 7.75 -2.65
C ARG A 64 12.97 7.99 -1.25
N PHE A 65 13.17 7.04 -0.35
CA PHE A 65 12.62 7.08 1.00
C PHE A 65 13.72 6.88 2.03
N ALA A 66 13.51 7.47 3.19
CA ALA A 66 14.31 7.24 4.37
C ALA A 66 13.41 6.76 5.52
N VAL A 67 14.00 6.11 6.52
CA VAL A 67 13.30 5.73 7.75
C VAL A 67 12.72 6.98 8.41
N GLY A 68 11.48 6.89 8.88
CA GLY A 68 10.73 7.97 9.50
C GLY A 68 9.89 8.82 8.54
N VAL A 69 10.04 8.65 7.21
CA VAL A 69 9.23 9.39 6.22
C VAL A 69 7.79 8.88 6.25
N ARG A 70 6.85 9.84 6.22
CA ARG A 70 5.42 9.55 6.10
C ARG A 70 5.10 9.17 4.66
N VAL A 71 4.43 8.02 4.47
CA VAL A 71 4.10 7.50 3.13
C VAL A 71 2.69 6.93 3.11
N LEU A 72 2.08 6.98 1.92
CA LEU A 72 0.99 6.11 1.53
C LEU A 72 1.54 5.01 0.61
N GLY A 73 0.90 3.86 0.60
CA GLY A 73 1.36 2.73 -0.19
C GLY A 73 0.23 1.81 -0.65
N HIS A 74 0.42 1.25 -1.84
CA HIS A 74 -0.43 0.20 -2.37
C HIS A 74 0.26 -1.15 -2.23
N ALA A 75 -0.29 -1.99 -1.38
CA ALA A 75 0.21 -3.33 -1.08
C ALA A 75 -0.35 -4.35 -2.08
N VAL A 76 0.51 -5.18 -2.64
CA VAL A 76 0.17 -6.10 -3.73
C VAL A 76 0.26 -7.58 -3.32
N GLY A 77 0.07 -7.87 -2.03
CA GLY A 77 0.20 -9.21 -1.48
C GLY A 77 -0.69 -10.25 -2.15
N THR A 78 -1.87 -9.84 -2.65
CA THR A 78 -2.82 -10.71 -3.34
C THR A 78 -2.46 -10.98 -4.81
N ASP A 79 -1.47 -10.29 -5.38
CA ASP A 79 -0.99 -10.55 -6.73
C ASP A 79 -0.45 -12.00 -6.84
N ARG A 80 -0.78 -12.70 -7.94
CA ARG A 80 -0.42 -14.10 -8.12
C ARG A 80 1.10 -14.35 -8.11
N LYS A 81 1.88 -13.40 -8.57
CA LYS A 81 3.35 -13.50 -8.62
C LYS A 81 3.97 -13.19 -7.26
N ARG A 82 3.34 -12.34 -6.46
CA ARG A 82 3.81 -11.97 -5.12
C ARG A 82 3.33 -12.96 -4.08
N ASN A 83 2.03 -13.17 -3.97
CA ASN A 83 1.35 -14.12 -3.08
C ASN A 83 1.98 -14.15 -1.67
N SER A 84 2.07 -12.98 -1.06
CA SER A 84 2.81 -12.75 0.16
C SER A 84 1.95 -12.10 1.24
N ALA A 85 1.74 -12.79 2.35
CA ALA A 85 0.99 -12.25 3.48
C ALA A 85 1.68 -11.02 4.13
N ALA A 86 3.00 -10.90 4.01
CA ALA A 86 3.76 -9.74 4.49
C ALA A 86 3.42 -8.45 3.73
N GLU A 87 2.83 -8.58 2.54
CA GLU A 87 2.43 -7.49 1.66
C GLU A 87 0.93 -7.21 1.73
N GLY A 88 0.21 -7.76 2.69
CA GLY A 88 -1.17 -7.36 3.00
C GLY A 88 -1.19 -6.15 3.94
N ALA A 89 -2.14 -5.23 3.76
CA ALA A 89 -2.18 -3.99 4.55
C ALA A 89 -2.82 -4.14 5.93
N PHE A 90 -3.64 -5.18 6.18
CA PHE A 90 -4.36 -5.34 7.45
C PHE A 90 -3.49 -5.93 8.57
N GLN A 91 -2.33 -5.33 8.80
CA GLN A 91 -1.37 -5.68 9.84
C GLN A 91 -0.58 -4.44 10.29
N HIS A 92 0.20 -4.55 11.35
CA HIS A 92 0.96 -3.43 11.88
C HIS A 92 2.12 -2.98 10.97
N TYR A 93 2.74 -3.93 10.29
CA TYR A 93 3.87 -3.69 9.38
C TYR A 93 3.59 -4.33 8.04
N THR A 94 3.70 -3.55 6.97
CA THR A 94 3.42 -3.98 5.61
C THR A 94 4.61 -3.74 4.71
N VAL A 95 4.98 -4.74 3.93
CA VAL A 95 5.97 -4.59 2.86
C VAL A 95 5.28 -4.00 1.63
N VAL A 96 5.84 -2.94 1.09
CA VAL A 96 5.35 -2.28 -0.12
C VAL A 96 6.51 -2.07 -1.09
N LEU A 97 6.24 -2.27 -2.38
CA LEU A 97 7.20 -1.92 -3.43
C LEU A 97 7.41 -0.40 -3.45
N ALA A 98 8.65 0.06 -3.42
CA ALA A 98 8.97 1.49 -3.31
C ALA A 98 8.33 2.34 -4.41
N HIS A 99 8.13 1.79 -5.63
CA HIS A 99 7.47 2.50 -6.72
C HIS A 99 5.93 2.58 -6.58
N LEU A 100 5.35 1.79 -5.68
CA LEU A 100 3.92 1.84 -5.31
C LEU A 100 3.67 2.62 -4.03
N ALA A 101 4.65 3.39 -3.57
CA ALA A 101 4.53 4.28 -2.43
C ALA A 101 4.78 5.74 -2.84
N ALA A 102 4.14 6.66 -2.12
CA ALA A 102 4.35 8.10 -2.29
C ALA A 102 4.46 8.80 -0.92
N PRO A 103 5.25 9.89 -0.82
CA PRO A 103 5.33 10.66 0.42
C PRO A 103 4.01 11.36 0.71
N VAL A 104 3.65 11.41 1.99
CA VAL A 104 2.46 12.11 2.50
C VAL A 104 2.91 13.43 3.12
N PRO A 105 2.38 14.59 2.67
CA PRO A 105 2.69 15.88 3.26
C PRO A 105 2.15 15.95 4.69
N ASP A 106 2.78 16.80 5.53
CA ASP A 106 2.39 16.95 6.95
C ASP A 106 0.98 17.49 7.13
N SER A 107 0.45 18.20 6.14
CA SER A 107 -0.91 18.74 6.13
C SER A 107 -2.00 17.69 5.91
N LEU A 108 -1.65 16.47 5.48
CA LEU A 108 -2.61 15.40 5.21
C LEU A 108 -2.56 14.37 6.34
N SER A 109 -3.72 13.96 6.85
CA SER A 109 -3.82 12.90 7.85
C SER A 109 -3.46 11.53 7.23
N TYR A 110 -3.12 10.54 8.06
CA TYR A 110 -2.89 9.19 7.56
C TYR A 110 -4.18 8.54 7.05
N GLU A 111 -5.30 8.86 7.68
CA GLU A 111 -6.63 8.36 7.32
C GLU A 111 -7.02 8.84 5.93
N ASP A 112 -6.85 10.14 5.65
CA ASP A 112 -7.12 10.71 4.33
C ASP A 112 -6.12 10.20 3.27
N ALA A 113 -4.86 10.01 3.65
CA ALA A 113 -3.84 9.47 2.76
C ALA A 113 -4.11 8.02 2.37
N ALA A 114 -4.59 7.20 3.31
CA ALA A 114 -4.80 5.77 3.07
C ALA A 114 -5.85 5.47 2.00
N VAL A 115 -6.80 6.38 1.75
CA VAL A 115 -7.86 6.17 0.76
C VAL A 115 -7.48 6.60 -0.67
N LEU A 116 -6.30 7.21 -0.85
CA LEU A 116 -5.87 7.74 -2.15
C LEU A 116 -5.33 6.68 -3.14
N PRO A 117 -4.64 5.60 -2.72
CA PRO A 117 -3.94 4.73 -3.68
C PRO A 117 -4.85 4.05 -4.71
N TRP A 118 -6.00 3.53 -4.28
CA TRP A 118 -6.87 2.72 -5.15
C TRP A 118 -7.52 3.50 -6.33
N PRO A 119 -8.08 4.69 -6.16
CA PRO A 119 -8.77 5.37 -7.25
C PRO A 119 -7.87 6.11 -8.24
N CYS A 120 -6.56 6.19 -8.00
CA CYS A 120 -5.66 6.90 -8.88
C CYS A 120 -5.13 5.97 -9.98
N PRO A 121 -5.57 6.13 -11.26
CA PRO A 121 -4.88 5.48 -12.37
C PRO A 121 -3.43 5.99 -12.41
N PRO A 122 -2.47 5.17 -12.87
CA PRO A 122 -1.09 5.61 -13.02
C PRO A 122 -1.07 6.86 -13.90
N LEU A 123 -0.56 7.97 -13.36
CA LEU A 123 -0.36 9.18 -14.14
C LEU A 123 0.58 8.86 -15.30
N PRO A 124 0.26 9.27 -16.54
CA PRO A 124 1.14 9.07 -17.67
C PRO A 124 2.50 9.71 -17.37
N ALA A 125 3.57 9.00 -17.70
CA ALA A 125 4.93 9.49 -17.56
C ALA A 125 5.08 10.84 -18.27
N GLY A 126 5.18 11.94 -17.49
CA GLY A 126 5.21 13.31 -18.03
C GLY A 126 4.51 14.36 -17.17
N CYS A 127 3.73 13.96 -16.17
CA CYS A 127 3.15 14.93 -15.24
C CYS A 127 4.18 15.34 -14.18
N SER A 128 5.10 16.20 -14.57
CA SER A 128 6.00 16.94 -13.69
C SER A 128 5.15 17.87 -12.81
N SER A 129 5.45 17.89 -11.54
CA SER A 129 4.88 18.72 -10.50
C SER A 129 4.86 20.22 -10.89
N ARG A 130 3.79 20.65 -11.57
CA ARG A 130 3.43 22.04 -11.61
C ARG A 130 1.94 22.19 -11.38
N THR A 131 1.66 22.82 -10.22
CA THR A 131 0.40 23.47 -9.85
C THR A 131 -0.87 22.63 -9.77
N SER A 132 -1.24 22.39 -8.56
CA SER A 132 -2.57 22.38 -7.96
C SER A 132 -3.52 23.38 -8.67
N SER A 133 -4.26 22.96 -9.69
CA SER A 133 -5.47 23.69 -10.14
C SER A 133 -6.17 23.06 -11.35
N ALA A 134 -6.26 21.75 -11.43
CA ALA A 134 -7.04 21.12 -12.51
C ALA A 134 -7.70 19.81 -12.07
N CYS A 135 -8.31 19.81 -10.89
CA CYS A 135 -9.30 18.80 -10.54
C CYS A 135 -10.62 19.49 -10.21
N SER A 136 -11.06 20.33 -11.14
CA SER A 136 -12.39 20.92 -11.08
C SER A 136 -13.04 20.79 -12.45
N THR A 137 -14.24 20.25 -12.42
CA THR A 137 -15.31 20.32 -13.40
C THR A 137 -15.27 19.40 -14.60
N ARG A 138 -16.21 18.47 -14.55
CA ARG A 138 -16.99 18.19 -15.75
C ARG A 138 -18.46 18.29 -15.45
N PRO A 139 -19.21 18.84 -16.45
CA PRO A 139 -20.66 18.84 -16.38
C PRO A 139 -21.26 17.45 -16.57
#